data_bd1016e0a635a3cab7a821722b1c042e
#
_entry.id   bd1016e0a635a3cab7a821722b1c042e
#
_cell.length_a   1.000
_cell.length_b   1.000
_cell.length_c   1.000
_cell.angle_alpha   90.00
_cell.angle_beta   90.00
_cell.angle_gamma   90.00
#
_symmetry.space_group_name_H-M   'P 1'
#
loop_
_entity.id
_entity.type
_entity.pdbx_description
1 polymer ?
#
loop_
_entity_poly.entity_id
_entity_poly.type
_entity_poly.pdbx_seq_one_letter_code
_entity_poly.pdbx_strand_id
1 'polypeptide(L)'
;HIDKNWSPHVVRKILAGFPGLKLQPKKEQSRFKLSYFYDAAIAPSFEEITSLFHQEEMNVNVIISFGQFLDVLPNRASKGLALRYVADRCGIPLDHCLVAGGSGADEDMMRGNTLAVVVNNRHNEELSHLGDIERIYYARQSHAHGIIEAIEYFNFFSTCQMRETEDQAS
;
A
#
# COMPACT_ATOMS: atom_id res chain seq x y z
N HIS A 1 12.61 4.38 -14.79
CA HIS A 1 12.96 4.81 -13.42
C HIS A 1 12.42 3.91 -12.30
N ILE A 2 11.38 3.10 -12.55
CA ILE A 2 10.85 2.11 -11.58
C ILE A 2 11.82 0.94 -11.44
N ASP A 3 12.52 0.59 -12.50
CA ASP A 3 13.36 -0.61 -12.65
C ASP A 3 14.81 -0.42 -12.19
N LYS A 4 15.18 0.71 -11.59
CA LYS A 4 16.53 0.89 -11.06
C LYS A 4 16.78 -0.12 -9.92
N ASN A 5 17.78 -0.96 -10.08
CA ASN A 5 18.15 -2.05 -9.15
C ASN A 5 17.06 -3.13 -8.97
N TRP A 6 16.13 -3.25 -9.93
CA TRP A 6 15.12 -4.30 -9.92
C TRP A 6 15.48 -5.44 -10.85
N SER A 7 15.54 -6.65 -10.32
CA SER A 7 15.75 -7.88 -11.08
C SER A 7 14.86 -8.99 -10.55
N PRO A 8 13.78 -9.36 -11.27
CA PRO A 8 12.91 -10.46 -10.87
C PRO A 8 13.66 -11.80 -10.74
N HIS A 9 14.75 -11.98 -11.51
CA HIS A 9 15.56 -13.17 -11.45
C HIS A 9 16.31 -13.26 -10.12
N VAL A 10 16.92 -12.16 -9.69
CA VAL A 10 17.65 -12.10 -8.40
C VAL A 10 16.69 -12.28 -7.23
N VAL A 11 15.52 -11.64 -7.25
CA VAL A 11 14.49 -11.83 -6.22
C VAL A 11 14.11 -13.31 -6.10
N ARG A 12 13.86 -13.99 -7.23
CA ARG A 12 13.56 -15.43 -7.21
C ARG A 12 14.70 -16.25 -6.65
N LYS A 13 15.92 -15.91 -6.96
CA LYS A 13 17.12 -16.61 -6.46
C LYS A 13 17.26 -16.45 -4.94
N ILE A 14 17.07 -15.23 -4.42
CA ILE A 14 17.14 -14.94 -2.99
C ILE A 14 16.06 -15.70 -2.21
N LEU A 15 14.83 -15.72 -2.72
CA LEU A 15 13.71 -16.36 -2.05
C LEU A 15 13.57 -17.86 -2.37
N ALA A 16 14.43 -18.41 -3.24
CA ALA A 16 14.39 -19.81 -3.60
C ALA A 16 14.76 -20.71 -2.40
N GLY A 17 13.94 -21.70 -2.14
CA GLY A 17 14.21 -22.73 -1.13
C GLY A 17 13.84 -22.35 0.30
N PHE A 18 13.34 -21.15 0.56
CA PHE A 18 12.80 -20.84 1.89
C PHE A 18 11.51 -21.61 2.14
N PRO A 19 11.38 -22.30 3.29
CA PRO A 19 10.13 -22.93 3.67
C PRO A 19 9.03 -21.88 3.79
N GLY A 20 7.78 -22.27 3.51
CA GLY A 20 6.64 -21.36 3.61
C GLY A 20 6.50 -20.34 2.47
N LEU A 21 7.46 -20.24 1.55
CA LEU A 21 7.37 -19.40 0.36
C LEU A 21 7.17 -20.24 -0.89
N LYS A 22 6.04 -20.01 -1.58
CA LYS A 22 5.74 -20.67 -2.85
C LYS A 22 5.32 -19.65 -3.89
N LEU A 23 6.06 -19.58 -5.00
CA LEU A 23 5.75 -18.66 -6.09
C LEU A 23 4.30 -18.91 -6.59
N GLN A 24 3.52 -17.84 -6.70
CA GLN A 24 2.16 -17.89 -7.23
C GLN A 24 2.14 -18.17 -8.74
N PRO A 25 1.02 -18.57 -9.32
CA PRO A 25 0.88 -18.81 -10.75
C PRO A 25 1.30 -17.61 -11.60
N LYS A 26 1.69 -17.88 -12.87
CA LYS A 26 2.22 -16.86 -13.80
C LYS A 26 1.27 -15.66 -13.99
N LYS A 27 -0.05 -15.86 -13.91
CA LYS A 27 -1.06 -14.81 -14.03
C LYS A 27 -0.98 -13.76 -12.91
N GLU A 28 -0.44 -14.12 -11.74
CA GLU A 28 -0.25 -13.24 -10.59
C GLU A 28 1.09 -12.49 -10.63
N GLN A 29 1.97 -12.86 -11.58
CA GLN A 29 3.29 -12.25 -11.74
C GLN A 29 3.23 -11.12 -12.76
N SER A 30 4.10 -10.10 -12.59
CA SER A 30 4.31 -9.07 -13.60
C SER A 30 5.79 -8.73 -13.74
N ARG A 31 6.12 -7.85 -14.69
CA ARG A 31 7.48 -7.33 -14.85
C ARG A 31 8.01 -6.69 -13.57
N PHE A 32 7.13 -6.06 -12.80
CA PHE A 32 7.46 -5.27 -11.61
C PHE A 32 6.84 -5.79 -10.33
N LYS A 33 6.39 -7.05 -10.31
CA LYS A 33 5.86 -7.70 -9.12
C LYS A 33 6.12 -9.20 -9.16
N LEU A 34 6.65 -9.72 -8.07
CA LEU A 34 6.72 -11.15 -7.79
C LEU A 34 5.86 -11.48 -6.59
N SER A 35 4.90 -12.36 -6.79
CA SER A 35 3.91 -12.77 -5.77
C SER A 35 4.17 -14.20 -5.33
N TYR A 36 4.15 -14.41 -4.02
CA TYR A 36 4.31 -15.70 -3.38
C TYR A 36 3.11 -15.98 -2.46
N PHE A 37 2.78 -17.24 -2.29
CA PHE A 37 2.04 -17.67 -1.11
C PHE A 37 3.00 -17.62 0.07
N TYR A 38 2.51 -17.17 1.22
CA TYR A 38 3.27 -16.97 2.44
C TYR A 38 2.61 -17.76 3.57
N ASP A 39 3.33 -18.67 4.19
CA ASP A 39 2.90 -19.40 5.37
C ASP A 39 3.64 -18.84 6.59
N ALA A 40 2.99 -17.98 7.34
CA ALA A 40 3.58 -17.29 8.49
C ALA A 40 4.10 -18.22 9.61
N ALA A 41 3.66 -19.49 9.62
CA ALA A 41 4.10 -20.44 10.63
C ALA A 41 5.53 -20.97 10.38
N ILE A 42 6.00 -20.96 9.12
CA ILE A 42 7.26 -21.56 8.73
C ILE A 42 8.11 -20.69 7.81
N ALA A 43 7.55 -19.63 7.24
CA ALA A 43 8.28 -18.69 6.39
C ALA A 43 9.16 -17.74 7.23
N PRO A 44 10.24 -17.21 6.64
CA PRO A 44 11.00 -16.13 7.27
C PRO A 44 10.11 -14.92 7.59
N SER A 45 10.41 -14.21 8.67
CA SER A 45 9.71 -12.98 9.05
C SER A 45 9.93 -11.86 8.02
N PHE A 46 9.13 -10.80 8.11
CA PHE A 46 9.28 -9.61 7.29
C PHE A 46 10.67 -9.00 7.41
N GLU A 47 11.21 -8.93 8.63
CA GLU A 47 12.53 -8.39 8.94
C GLU A 47 13.65 -9.24 8.34
N GLU A 48 13.52 -10.57 8.43
CA GLU A 48 14.49 -11.50 7.84
C GLU A 48 14.51 -11.36 6.31
N ILE A 49 13.34 -11.35 5.66
CA ILE A 49 13.23 -11.18 4.21
C ILE A 49 13.82 -9.83 3.76
N THR A 50 13.50 -8.76 4.46
CA THR A 50 14.01 -7.41 4.16
C THR A 50 15.53 -7.36 4.32
N SER A 51 16.07 -7.98 5.38
CA SER A 51 17.51 -8.06 5.63
C SER A 51 18.25 -8.81 4.53
N LEU A 52 17.68 -9.90 4.01
CA LEU A 52 18.25 -10.65 2.89
C LEU A 52 18.40 -9.77 1.63
N PHE A 53 17.38 -8.99 1.31
CA PHE A 53 17.46 -8.06 0.17
C PHE A 53 18.50 -6.96 0.38
N HIS A 54 18.62 -6.43 1.59
CA HIS A 54 19.64 -5.44 1.92
C HIS A 54 21.06 -6.00 1.80
N GLN A 55 21.31 -7.24 2.21
CA GLN A 55 22.61 -7.92 2.06
C GLN A 55 23.00 -8.10 0.59
N GLU A 56 22.05 -8.30 -0.30
CA GLU A 56 22.24 -8.39 -1.74
C GLU A 56 22.19 -7.03 -2.46
N GLU A 57 22.27 -5.92 -1.71
CA GLU A 57 22.19 -4.53 -2.21
C GLU A 57 20.94 -4.24 -3.05
N MET A 58 19.87 -5.01 -2.85
CA MET A 58 18.60 -4.82 -3.53
C MET A 58 17.68 -3.92 -2.72
N ASN A 59 17.27 -2.83 -3.33
CA ASN A 59 16.28 -1.93 -2.75
C ASN A 59 14.88 -2.26 -3.31
N VAL A 60 14.14 -3.06 -2.58
CA VAL A 60 12.81 -3.55 -2.95
C VAL A 60 11.77 -3.17 -1.90
N ASN A 61 10.52 -3.13 -2.30
CA ASN A 61 9.38 -3.03 -1.40
C ASN A 61 8.82 -4.44 -1.18
N VAL A 62 8.82 -4.89 0.06
CA VAL A 62 8.27 -6.18 0.50
C VAL A 62 6.94 -5.90 1.18
N ILE A 63 5.90 -6.58 0.75
CA ILE A 63 4.55 -6.42 1.29
C ILE A 63 4.00 -7.79 1.67
N ILE A 64 3.62 -7.95 2.94
CA ILE A 64 2.86 -9.10 3.39
C ILE A 64 1.40 -8.68 3.52
N SER A 65 0.50 -9.45 2.93
CA SER A 65 -0.94 -9.19 2.96
C SER A 65 -1.70 -10.38 3.52
N PHE A 66 -2.59 -10.09 4.49
CA PHE A 66 -3.45 -11.08 5.15
C PHE A 66 -2.71 -12.25 5.81
N GLY A 67 -1.41 -12.10 6.08
CA GLY A 67 -0.57 -13.18 6.60
C GLY A 67 -0.42 -14.40 5.66
N GLN A 68 -0.83 -14.29 4.39
CA GLN A 68 -0.90 -15.39 3.43
C GLN A 68 -0.22 -15.10 2.09
N PHE A 69 0.07 -13.84 1.81
CA PHE A 69 0.65 -13.43 0.54
C PHE A 69 1.87 -12.56 0.78
N LEU A 70 2.91 -12.78 0.00
CA LEU A 70 4.11 -11.96 -0.04
C LEU A 70 4.26 -11.42 -1.45
N ASP A 71 4.27 -10.10 -1.58
CA ASP A 71 4.60 -9.41 -2.82
C ASP A 71 5.97 -8.72 -2.68
N VAL A 72 6.80 -8.86 -3.69
CA VAL A 72 8.07 -8.13 -3.82
C VAL A 72 8.01 -7.26 -5.07
N LEU A 73 8.24 -5.97 -4.89
CA LEU A 73 8.16 -4.95 -5.94
C LEU A 73 9.43 -4.09 -5.95
N PRO A 74 9.74 -3.41 -7.06
CA PRO A 74 10.72 -2.32 -7.03
C PRO A 74 10.37 -1.30 -5.95
N ASN A 75 11.36 -0.73 -5.28
CA ASN A 75 11.13 0.23 -4.18
C ASN A 75 10.21 1.41 -4.56
N ARG A 76 10.20 1.80 -5.83
CA ARG A 76 9.35 2.89 -6.34
C ARG A 76 7.99 2.45 -6.88
N ALA A 77 7.67 1.16 -6.80
CA ALA A 77 6.37 0.64 -7.20
C ALA A 77 5.50 0.45 -5.95
N SER A 78 4.79 1.50 -5.55
CA SER A 78 3.86 1.47 -4.43
C SER A 78 2.53 2.13 -4.79
N LYS A 79 1.48 1.80 -4.06
CA LYS A 79 0.16 2.42 -4.23
C LYS A 79 0.20 3.92 -3.94
N GLY A 80 0.95 4.33 -2.91
CA GLY A 80 1.09 5.73 -2.55
C GLY A 80 1.84 6.55 -3.59
N LEU A 81 2.92 6.02 -4.18
CA LEU A 81 3.62 6.71 -5.27
C LEU A 81 2.77 6.77 -6.54
N ALA A 82 2.00 5.72 -6.84
CA ALA A 82 1.07 5.72 -7.98
C ALA A 82 -0.04 6.77 -7.78
N LEU A 83 -0.62 6.85 -6.59
CA LEU A 83 -1.62 7.84 -6.23
C LEU A 83 -1.07 9.27 -6.41
N ARG A 84 0.08 9.56 -5.83
CA ARG A 84 0.72 10.89 -5.93
C ARG A 84 1.01 11.28 -7.37
N TYR A 85 1.50 10.33 -8.17
CA TYR A 85 1.74 10.55 -9.59
C TYR A 85 0.44 10.88 -10.36
N VAL A 86 -0.65 10.15 -10.11
CA VAL A 86 -1.93 10.39 -10.76
C VAL A 86 -2.53 11.72 -10.30
N ALA A 87 -2.51 12.02 -9.02
CA ALA A 87 -3.00 13.28 -8.46
C ALA A 87 -2.27 14.48 -9.08
N ASP A 88 -0.93 14.44 -9.13
CA ASP A 88 -0.11 15.46 -9.76
C ASP A 88 -0.45 15.64 -11.25
N ARG A 89 -0.57 14.55 -12.00
CA ARG A 89 -0.94 14.57 -13.43
C ARG A 89 -2.33 15.12 -13.69
N CYS A 90 -3.25 14.96 -12.76
CA CYS A 90 -4.62 15.48 -12.84
C CYS A 90 -4.77 16.87 -12.22
N GLY A 91 -3.71 17.43 -11.62
CA GLY A 91 -3.80 18.71 -10.91
C GLY A 91 -4.65 18.65 -9.64
N ILE A 92 -4.79 17.46 -9.03
CA ILE A 92 -5.63 17.25 -7.83
C ILE A 92 -4.72 17.31 -6.59
N PRO A 93 -4.98 18.24 -5.65
CA PRO A 93 -4.28 18.27 -4.36
C PRO A 93 -4.49 16.99 -3.57
N LEU A 94 -3.46 16.53 -2.84
CA LEU A 94 -3.55 15.25 -2.10
C LEU A 94 -4.60 15.28 -0.97
N ASP A 95 -4.87 16.42 -0.39
CA ASP A 95 -5.92 16.62 0.62
C ASP A 95 -7.35 16.59 0.02
N HIS A 96 -7.46 16.58 -1.30
CA HIS A 96 -8.69 16.28 -2.06
C HIS A 96 -8.75 14.82 -2.54
N CYS A 97 -7.85 13.97 -2.06
CA CYS A 97 -7.85 12.54 -2.33
C CYS A 97 -8.29 11.77 -1.08
N LEU A 98 -9.37 11.02 -1.18
CA LEU A 98 -9.78 10.06 -0.15
C LEU A 98 -9.33 8.65 -0.59
N VAL A 99 -8.50 8.02 0.21
CA VAL A 99 -8.02 6.65 -0.02
C VAL A 99 -8.64 5.67 0.95
N ALA A 100 -8.87 4.46 0.52
CA ALA A 100 -9.48 3.43 1.33
C ALA A 100 -8.67 2.12 1.27
N GLY A 101 -8.54 1.46 2.40
CA GLY A 101 -7.84 0.19 2.46
C GLY A 101 -8.05 -0.57 3.76
N GLY A 102 -7.47 -1.76 3.81
CA GLY A 102 -7.62 -2.66 4.96
C GLY A 102 -6.44 -3.63 5.12
N SER A 103 -5.35 -3.45 4.38
CA SER A 103 -4.16 -4.30 4.47
C SER A 103 -2.88 -3.47 4.49
N GLY A 104 -1.76 -4.07 4.87
CA GLY A 104 -0.44 -3.42 4.88
C GLY A 104 -0.03 -2.86 3.52
N ALA A 105 -0.53 -3.43 2.41
CA ALA A 105 -0.32 -2.91 1.06
C ALA A 105 -0.94 -1.52 0.82
N ASP A 106 -1.85 -1.08 1.69
CA ASP A 106 -2.58 0.19 1.57
C ASP A 106 -1.94 1.31 2.40
N GLU A 107 -1.07 0.96 3.35
CA GLU A 107 -0.46 1.88 4.31
C GLU A 107 0.22 3.07 3.65
N ASP A 108 1.02 2.82 2.61
CA ASP A 108 1.80 3.86 1.93
C ASP A 108 0.92 4.95 1.28
N MET A 109 -0.26 4.62 0.77
CA MET A 109 -1.18 5.62 0.24
C MET A 109 -1.95 6.39 1.34
N MET A 110 -2.00 5.86 2.55
CA MET A 110 -2.66 6.49 3.70
C MET A 110 -1.77 7.48 4.43
N ARG A 111 -0.46 7.43 4.18
CA ARG A 111 0.51 8.36 4.78
C ARG A 111 0.57 9.69 4.02
N GLY A 112 0.88 10.74 4.74
CA GLY A 112 1.05 12.09 4.18
C GLY A 112 -0.25 12.91 4.18
N ASN A 113 -0.50 13.67 3.12
CA ASN A 113 -1.58 14.66 3.09
C ASN A 113 -2.92 14.14 2.53
N THR A 114 -3.04 12.87 2.23
CA THR A 114 -4.31 12.27 1.80
C THR A 114 -5.27 12.12 2.98
N LEU A 115 -6.56 12.22 2.73
CA LEU A 115 -7.57 11.69 3.64
C LEU A 115 -7.63 10.17 3.46
N ALA A 116 -7.73 9.43 4.55
CA ALA A 116 -7.72 7.99 4.49
C ALA A 116 -8.81 7.34 5.34
N VAL A 117 -9.30 6.20 4.90
CA VAL A 117 -10.17 5.34 5.69
C VAL A 117 -9.62 3.92 5.79
N VAL A 118 -9.51 3.46 7.01
CA VAL A 118 -9.23 2.06 7.33
C VAL A 118 -10.56 1.37 7.60
N VAL A 119 -10.98 0.47 6.70
CA VAL A 119 -12.27 -0.22 6.82
C VAL A 119 -12.28 -1.23 7.97
N ASN A 120 -13.46 -1.54 8.54
CA ASN A 120 -13.53 -2.39 9.73
C ASN A 120 -13.08 -3.84 9.51
N ASN A 121 -13.21 -4.36 8.31
CA ASN A 121 -12.70 -5.70 7.94
C ASN A 121 -11.19 -5.71 7.61
N ARG A 122 -10.43 -4.77 8.19
CA ARG A 122 -8.97 -4.65 8.05
C ARG A 122 -8.21 -5.78 8.73
N HIS A 123 -6.97 -5.97 8.32
CA HIS A 123 -5.99 -6.78 9.02
C HIS A 123 -5.25 -5.90 10.05
N ASN A 124 -5.59 -6.06 11.33
CA ASN A 124 -5.13 -5.15 12.41
C ASN A 124 -3.61 -5.14 12.58
N GLU A 125 -2.95 -6.29 12.43
CA GLU A 125 -1.51 -6.42 12.62
C GLU A 125 -0.71 -5.62 11.59
N GLU A 126 -1.19 -5.60 10.34
CA GLU A 126 -0.50 -4.93 9.24
C GLU A 126 -0.64 -3.40 9.28
N LEU A 127 -1.71 -2.89 9.89
CA LEU A 127 -2.01 -1.45 9.96
C LEU A 127 -1.74 -0.83 11.33
N SER A 128 -1.12 -1.57 12.24
CA SER A 128 -0.82 -1.10 13.60
C SER A 128 0.12 0.12 13.67
N HIS A 129 0.90 0.34 12.63
CA HIS A 129 1.88 1.43 12.56
C HIS A 129 1.30 2.78 12.11
N LEU A 130 0.04 2.83 11.69
CA LEU A 130 -0.58 4.09 11.26
C LEU A 130 -0.88 5.03 12.43
N GLY A 131 -1.04 4.51 13.64
CA GLY A 131 -1.25 5.29 14.86
C GLY A 131 -2.44 6.26 14.77
N ASP A 132 -2.47 7.25 15.65
CA ASP A 132 -3.45 8.33 15.66
C ASP A 132 -3.04 9.45 14.71
N ILE A 133 -3.15 9.21 13.41
CA ILE A 133 -2.94 10.23 12.39
C ILE A 133 -4.30 10.91 12.13
N GLU A 134 -4.36 12.21 12.34
CA GLU A 134 -5.58 13.04 12.29
C GLU A 134 -6.38 12.90 10.96
N ARG A 135 -5.69 12.53 9.88
CA ARG A 135 -6.27 12.33 8.54
C ARG A 135 -6.72 10.91 8.24
N ILE A 136 -6.64 10.01 9.24
CA ILE A 136 -7.05 8.61 9.07
C ILE A 136 -8.29 8.34 9.90
N TYR A 137 -9.36 7.97 9.22
CA TYR A 137 -10.61 7.56 9.84
C TYR A 137 -10.68 6.03 9.93
N TYR A 138 -10.89 5.50 11.12
CA TYR A 138 -11.12 4.08 11.35
C TYR A 138 -12.62 3.79 11.33
N ALA A 139 -13.09 3.25 10.20
CA ALA A 139 -14.51 2.98 10.00
C ALA A 139 -15.04 1.89 10.93
N ARG A 140 -16.28 2.01 11.35
CA ARG A 140 -17.03 0.99 12.09
C ARG A 140 -17.64 -0.04 11.15
N GLN A 141 -17.88 0.35 9.92
CA GLN A 141 -18.46 -0.48 8.87
C GLN A 141 -17.38 -1.10 7.98
N SER A 142 -17.72 -2.23 7.40
CA SER A 142 -16.86 -3.00 6.50
C SER A 142 -17.08 -2.60 5.04
N HIS A 143 -16.06 -2.84 4.20
CA HIS A 143 -16.15 -2.66 2.75
C HIS A 143 -16.63 -1.24 2.35
N ALA A 144 -17.51 -1.15 1.35
CA ALA A 144 -18.01 0.13 0.82
C ALA A 144 -18.76 0.99 1.87
N HIS A 145 -19.42 0.36 2.84
CA HIS A 145 -20.10 1.10 3.91
C HIS A 145 -19.12 1.88 4.79
N GLY A 146 -17.92 1.33 5.07
CA GLY A 146 -16.88 2.05 5.77
C GLY A 146 -16.33 3.24 4.97
N ILE A 147 -16.31 3.15 3.64
CA ILE A 147 -15.91 4.26 2.77
C ILE A 147 -16.96 5.39 2.81
N ILE A 148 -18.25 5.04 2.75
CA ILE A 148 -19.35 6.02 2.86
C ILE A 148 -19.28 6.73 4.22
N GLU A 149 -19.07 6.01 5.30
CA GLU A 149 -18.89 6.54 6.66
C GLU A 149 -17.76 7.58 6.71
N ALA A 150 -16.64 7.34 6.04
CA ALA A 150 -15.52 8.27 5.97
C ALA A 150 -15.84 9.52 5.10
N ILE A 151 -16.55 9.35 4.01
CA ILE A 151 -17.00 10.47 3.15
C ILE A 151 -17.86 11.44 3.97
N GLU A 152 -18.76 10.90 4.78
CA GLU A 152 -19.62 11.69 5.68
C GLU A 152 -18.79 12.34 6.81
N TYR A 153 -17.91 11.57 7.47
CA TYR A 153 -17.07 12.07 8.54
C TYR A 153 -16.21 13.27 8.13
N PHE A 154 -15.57 13.19 6.97
CA PHE A 154 -14.72 14.26 6.44
C PHE A 154 -15.50 15.35 5.73
N ASN A 155 -16.83 15.22 5.58
CA ASN A 155 -17.63 16.08 4.70
C ASN A 155 -16.97 16.28 3.33
N PHE A 156 -16.44 15.19 2.77
CA PHE A 156 -15.44 15.16 1.70
C PHE A 156 -15.84 15.99 0.48
N PHE A 157 -17.05 15.82 -0.02
CA PHE A 157 -17.50 16.53 -1.23
C PHE A 157 -17.64 18.04 -1.02
N SER A 158 -18.12 18.47 0.14
CA SER A 158 -18.25 19.91 0.44
C SER A 158 -16.88 20.56 0.62
N THR A 159 -15.94 19.87 1.24
CA THR A 159 -14.55 20.37 1.43
C THR A 159 -13.85 20.56 0.11
N CYS A 160 -14.02 19.63 -0.85
CA CYS A 160 -13.42 19.75 -2.18
C CYS A 160 -14.03 20.91 -2.99
N GLN A 161 -15.35 21.13 -2.90
CA GLN A 161 -16.03 22.19 -3.65
C GLN A 161 -15.68 23.61 -3.15
N MET A 162 -15.51 23.80 -1.83
CA MET A 162 -15.21 25.14 -1.28
C MET A 162 -13.85 25.68 -1.75
N ARG A 163 -12.85 24.84 -1.96
CA ARG A 163 -11.52 25.28 -2.43
C ARG A 163 -11.50 25.63 -3.92
N GLU A 164 -12.29 24.96 -4.75
CA GLU A 164 -12.41 25.33 -6.17
C GLU A 164 -12.96 26.76 -6.36
N THR A 165 -13.80 27.23 -5.45
CA THR A 165 -14.34 28.59 -5.48
C THR A 165 -13.34 29.64 -4.97
N GLU A 166 -12.43 29.29 -4.07
CA GLU A 166 -11.37 30.18 -3.58
C GLU A 166 -10.24 30.37 -4.62
N ASP A 167 -9.85 29.31 -5.33
CA ASP A 167 -8.84 29.37 -6.39
C ASP A 167 -9.31 30.12 -7.64
N GLN A 168 -10.63 30.18 -7.90
CA GLN A 168 -11.21 30.97 -8.99
C GLN A 168 -11.41 32.45 -8.64
N ALA A 169 -11.30 32.82 -7.36
CA ALA A 169 -11.48 34.18 -6.86
C ALA A 169 -10.16 34.93 -6.63
N SER A 170 -8.99 34.28 -6.88
CA SER A 170 -7.65 34.85 -6.75
C SER A 170 -7.03 35.09 -8.11
#